data_a4cc6e01610cf87cd98c5c7ab033c5c4
#
_entry.id   a4cc6e01610cf87cd98c5c7ab033c5c4
#
_cell.length_a   1.000
_cell.length_b   1.000
_cell.length_c   1.000
_cell.angle_alpha   90.00
_cell.angle_beta   90.00
_cell.angle_gamma   90.00
#
_symmetry.space_group_name_H-M   'P 1'
#
loop_
_entity.id
_entity.type
_entity.pdbx_description
1 polymer ?
#
loop_
_entity_poly.entity_id
_entity_poly.type
_entity_poly.pdbx_seq_one_letter_code
_entity_poly.pdbx_strand_id
1 'polypeptide(L)'
;MWLWYSLRERSFFYFSASNPGILSGGMMGESKYEVLSLVPEEVKPRTILIKKSSTPEELAQHLKKNNLEFPLIFKPDLGERGWMVRRINNEVEAAQYLSEIKIDFIAQELVELPLEFGVYYVRFPNEERGRVNSITAKEFLSVKGDGKKTLQELILANDRALLQFETLAEKYGSRMQEILPTGKEEVLVSIGNHCLGTKFLNANHLITPTLSDSFDRISKRIKGFYFGRYDLRCATIADLEKGNVKIVELNGCGAEPSHIYHPDASLLKGVKDLITHWQNLYRVSRENHQLGVAYLSFQEGRSIYKKFKALKD
;
A
#
# COMPACT_ATOMS: atom_id res chain seq x y z
N MET A 1 19.82 -4.17 -13.79
CA MET A 1 19.74 -5.39 -12.95
C MET A 1 18.70 -6.38 -13.48
N TRP A 2 17.48 -5.96 -13.78
CA TRP A 2 16.43 -6.87 -14.28
C TRP A 2 16.87 -7.67 -15.51
N LEU A 3 17.38 -7.04 -16.57
CA LEU A 3 17.87 -7.72 -17.76
C LEU A 3 18.98 -8.74 -17.46
N TRP A 4 19.91 -8.37 -16.58
CA TRP A 4 21.00 -9.26 -16.18
C TRP A 4 20.48 -10.54 -15.50
N TYR A 5 19.56 -10.41 -14.56
CA TYR A 5 18.97 -11.56 -13.88
C TYR A 5 18.05 -12.37 -14.80
N SER A 6 17.34 -11.72 -15.71
CA SER A 6 16.52 -12.41 -16.73
C SER A 6 17.38 -13.30 -17.64
N LEU A 7 18.53 -12.80 -18.08
CA LEU A 7 19.48 -13.59 -18.89
C LEU A 7 20.05 -14.76 -18.10
N ARG A 8 20.41 -14.52 -16.84
CA ARG A 8 21.00 -15.54 -15.97
C ARG A 8 20.00 -16.68 -15.66
N GLU A 9 18.75 -16.37 -15.44
CA GLU A 9 17.70 -17.36 -15.17
C GLU A 9 16.99 -17.85 -16.45
N ARG A 10 17.34 -17.32 -17.62
CA ARG A 10 16.67 -17.60 -18.90
C ARG A 10 15.15 -17.40 -18.84
N SER A 11 14.72 -16.43 -18.02
CA SER A 11 13.32 -16.10 -17.81
C SER A 11 13.14 -14.59 -17.64
N PHE A 12 12.27 -13.97 -18.46
CA PHE A 12 11.88 -12.57 -18.30
C PHE A 12 11.11 -12.31 -17.00
N PHE A 13 10.40 -13.30 -16.53
CA PHE A 13 9.53 -13.24 -15.35
C PHE A 13 10.12 -13.99 -14.16
N TYR A 14 11.47 -14.06 -14.07
CA TYR A 14 12.16 -14.74 -12.97
C TYR A 14 11.63 -14.31 -11.59
N PHE A 15 11.26 -13.05 -11.41
CA PHE A 15 10.76 -12.50 -10.16
C PHE A 15 9.43 -13.12 -9.69
N SER A 16 8.68 -13.78 -10.57
CA SER A 16 7.37 -14.35 -10.26
C SER A 16 7.42 -15.46 -9.21
N ALA A 17 8.54 -16.13 -9.03
CA ALA A 17 8.73 -17.13 -8.00
C ALA A 17 9.08 -16.53 -6.62
N SER A 18 9.21 -15.19 -6.49
CA SER A 18 9.53 -14.57 -5.21
C SER A 18 8.43 -14.74 -4.15
N ASN A 19 7.17 -14.75 -4.59
CA ASN A 19 6.01 -14.98 -3.74
C ASN A 19 5.05 -15.95 -4.45
N PRO A 20 5.24 -17.27 -4.32
CA PRO A 20 4.39 -18.25 -5.00
C PRO A 20 2.92 -18.22 -4.59
N GLY A 21 2.57 -17.56 -3.49
CA GLY A 21 1.19 -17.34 -3.06
C GLY A 21 0.50 -16.13 -3.71
N ILE A 22 1.23 -15.32 -4.51
CA ILE A 22 0.70 -14.09 -5.11
C ILE A 22 0.91 -14.14 -6.63
N LEU A 23 -0.11 -13.78 -7.39
CA LEU A 23 -0.01 -13.70 -8.85
C LEU A 23 1.21 -12.87 -9.28
N SER A 24 2.00 -13.36 -10.23
CA SER A 24 3.25 -12.74 -10.72
C SER A 24 4.28 -12.40 -9.61
N GLY A 25 4.19 -13.02 -8.42
CA GLY A 25 4.98 -12.64 -7.26
C GLY A 25 4.57 -11.30 -6.65
N GLY A 26 3.47 -10.71 -7.12
CA GLY A 26 3.02 -9.36 -6.74
C GLY A 26 3.79 -8.26 -7.48
N MET A 27 4.12 -8.49 -8.76
CA MET A 27 4.72 -7.48 -9.62
C MET A 27 3.66 -6.70 -10.39
N MET A 28 2.58 -7.36 -10.80
CA MET A 28 1.52 -6.78 -11.61
C MET A 28 0.27 -7.67 -11.66
N GLY A 29 -0.91 -7.05 -11.65
CA GLY A 29 -2.19 -7.70 -11.93
C GLY A 29 -2.76 -8.54 -10.80
N GLU A 30 -2.16 -8.50 -9.62
CA GLU A 30 -2.68 -9.15 -8.41
C GLU A 30 -3.93 -8.46 -7.89
N SER A 31 -4.87 -9.24 -7.38
CA SER A 31 -6.06 -8.77 -6.68
C SER A 31 -5.68 -8.37 -5.24
N LYS A 32 -6.05 -7.15 -4.84
CA LYS A 32 -5.87 -6.69 -3.45
C LYS A 32 -6.65 -7.54 -2.47
N TYR A 33 -7.86 -7.95 -2.87
CA TYR A 33 -8.69 -8.83 -2.05
C TYR A 33 -8.04 -10.20 -1.85
N GLU A 34 -7.58 -10.84 -2.93
CA GLU A 34 -6.92 -12.15 -2.83
C GLU A 34 -5.67 -12.08 -1.96
N VAL A 35 -4.81 -11.09 -2.17
CA VAL A 35 -3.59 -10.90 -1.37
C VAL A 35 -3.90 -10.64 0.10
N LEU A 36 -4.86 -9.74 0.40
CA LEU A 36 -5.30 -9.49 1.79
C LEU A 36 -5.97 -10.70 2.43
N SER A 37 -6.61 -11.56 1.65
CA SER A 37 -7.21 -12.80 2.15
C SER A 37 -6.18 -13.78 2.70
N LEU A 38 -4.92 -13.70 2.27
CA LEU A 38 -3.81 -14.49 2.81
C LEU A 38 -3.33 -13.99 4.17
N VAL A 39 -3.58 -12.72 4.50
CA VAL A 39 -3.14 -12.10 5.75
C VAL A 39 -4.03 -12.57 6.90
N PRO A 40 -3.46 -12.92 8.07
CA PRO A 40 -4.22 -13.33 9.25
C PRO A 40 -5.29 -12.31 9.66
N GLU A 41 -6.47 -12.79 10.04
CA GLU A 41 -7.65 -11.94 10.31
C GLU A 41 -7.43 -10.89 11.41
N GLU A 42 -6.70 -11.25 12.46
CA GLU A 42 -6.48 -10.37 13.61
C GLU A 42 -5.61 -9.14 13.29
N VAL A 43 -4.77 -9.22 12.25
CA VAL A 43 -3.85 -8.14 11.87
C VAL A 43 -4.28 -7.37 10.62
N LYS A 44 -5.49 -7.61 10.11
CA LYS A 44 -6.04 -6.87 8.96
C LYS A 44 -7.40 -6.25 9.28
N PRO A 45 -7.83 -5.18 8.61
CA PRO A 45 -9.20 -4.69 8.66
C PRO A 45 -10.15 -5.64 7.93
N ARG A 46 -11.41 -5.68 8.34
CA ARG A 46 -12.46 -6.38 7.58
C ARG A 46 -12.53 -5.83 6.17
N THR A 47 -12.52 -6.73 5.20
CA THR A 47 -12.46 -6.37 3.78
C THR A 47 -13.30 -7.34 2.99
N ILE A 48 -14.16 -6.83 2.10
CA ILE A 48 -14.97 -7.63 1.18
C ILE A 48 -14.77 -7.19 -0.26
N LEU A 49 -14.92 -8.12 -1.18
CA LEU A 49 -14.92 -7.84 -2.61
C LEU A 49 -16.34 -7.52 -3.06
N ILE A 50 -16.52 -6.43 -3.78
CA ILE A 50 -17.77 -5.99 -4.37
C ILE A 50 -17.64 -6.04 -5.90
N LYS A 51 -18.63 -6.63 -6.54
CA LYS A 51 -18.69 -6.67 -8.00
C LYS A 51 -19.12 -5.32 -8.56
N LYS A 52 -18.50 -4.86 -9.63
CA LYS A 52 -18.90 -3.62 -10.32
C LYS A 52 -20.34 -3.64 -10.84
N SER A 53 -20.90 -4.82 -11.02
CA SER A 53 -22.29 -5.03 -11.47
C SER A 53 -23.31 -5.04 -10.33
N SER A 54 -22.87 -4.89 -9.07
CA SER A 54 -23.79 -4.85 -7.92
C SER A 54 -24.69 -3.62 -7.97
N THR A 55 -25.93 -3.79 -7.47
CA THR A 55 -26.81 -2.65 -7.24
C THR A 55 -26.50 -1.98 -5.88
N PRO A 56 -26.96 -0.74 -5.63
CA PRO A 56 -26.81 -0.10 -4.32
C PRO A 56 -27.42 -0.94 -3.18
N GLU A 57 -28.54 -1.62 -3.42
CA GLU A 57 -29.21 -2.49 -2.46
C GLU A 57 -28.39 -3.74 -2.14
N GLU A 58 -27.79 -4.37 -3.17
CA GLU A 58 -26.88 -5.50 -3.00
C GLU A 58 -25.63 -5.09 -2.23
N LEU A 59 -25.05 -3.92 -2.56
CA LEU A 59 -23.93 -3.35 -1.82
C LEU A 59 -24.27 -3.17 -0.33
N ALA A 60 -25.42 -2.55 -0.02
CA ALA A 60 -25.86 -2.34 1.36
C ALA A 60 -26.06 -3.67 2.11
N GLN A 61 -26.65 -4.69 1.44
CA GLN A 61 -26.82 -6.02 2.02
C GLN A 61 -25.46 -6.70 2.28
N HIS A 62 -24.49 -6.59 1.36
CA HIS A 62 -23.15 -7.15 1.53
C HIS A 62 -22.40 -6.49 2.68
N LEU A 63 -22.48 -5.16 2.81
CA LEU A 63 -21.88 -4.42 3.92
C LEU A 63 -22.46 -4.88 5.26
N LYS A 64 -23.79 -4.92 5.37
CA LYS A 64 -24.50 -5.35 6.58
C LYS A 64 -24.16 -6.80 6.97
N LYS A 65 -24.17 -7.74 6.00
CA LYS A 65 -23.84 -9.15 6.22
C LYS A 65 -22.44 -9.35 6.79
N ASN A 66 -21.51 -8.46 6.45
CA ASN A 66 -20.12 -8.53 6.88
C ASN A 66 -19.78 -7.56 8.03
N ASN A 67 -20.79 -6.96 8.68
CA ASN A 67 -20.64 -6.00 9.77
C ASN A 67 -19.69 -4.85 9.42
N LEU A 68 -19.81 -4.31 8.20
CA LEU A 68 -19.10 -3.13 7.74
C LEU A 68 -20.02 -1.92 7.83
N GLU A 69 -19.60 -0.91 8.60
CA GLU A 69 -20.34 0.33 8.83
C GLU A 69 -19.54 1.54 8.36
N PHE A 70 -20.22 2.56 7.86
CA PHE A 70 -19.55 3.81 7.46
C PHE A 70 -18.95 4.55 8.67
N PRO A 71 -17.79 5.23 8.48
CA PRO A 71 -17.06 5.40 7.22
C PRO A 71 -16.21 4.18 6.83
N LEU A 72 -16.10 3.94 5.52
CA LEU A 72 -15.32 2.84 4.92
C LEU A 72 -14.29 3.39 3.94
N ILE A 73 -13.32 2.55 3.56
CA ILE A 73 -12.45 2.81 2.40
C ILE A 73 -12.90 1.93 1.24
N PHE A 74 -13.25 2.56 0.12
CA PHE A 74 -13.44 1.87 -1.15
C PHE A 74 -12.22 2.07 -2.03
N LYS A 75 -11.75 1.00 -2.64
CA LYS A 75 -10.61 1.03 -3.56
C LYS A 75 -10.73 -0.07 -4.62
N PRO A 76 -10.34 0.21 -5.88
CA PRO A 76 -10.33 -0.80 -6.93
C PRO A 76 -9.55 -2.04 -6.49
N ASP A 77 -10.07 -3.24 -6.80
CA ASP A 77 -9.38 -4.49 -6.50
C ASP A 77 -8.06 -4.60 -7.27
N LEU A 78 -8.08 -4.18 -8.54
CA LEU A 78 -6.90 -4.07 -9.38
C LEU A 78 -6.56 -2.58 -9.58
N GLY A 79 -5.30 -2.20 -9.47
CA GLY A 79 -4.86 -0.82 -9.67
C GLY A 79 -3.77 -0.39 -8.71
N GLU A 80 -3.14 0.73 -9.02
CA GLU A 80 -1.96 1.26 -8.33
C GLU A 80 -2.12 2.74 -7.99
N ARG A 81 -1.20 3.28 -7.20
CA ARG A 81 -0.98 4.71 -6.95
C ARG A 81 -2.19 5.45 -6.39
N GLY A 82 -3.08 4.75 -5.68
CA GLY A 82 -4.24 5.38 -5.04
C GLY A 82 -5.37 5.77 -6.00
N TRP A 83 -5.33 5.28 -7.25
CA TRP A 83 -6.41 5.52 -8.20
C TRP A 83 -7.75 5.06 -7.62
N MET A 84 -8.74 5.98 -7.63
CA MET A 84 -10.09 5.80 -7.09
C MET A 84 -10.16 5.26 -5.63
N VAL A 85 -9.12 5.44 -4.82
CA VAL A 85 -9.21 5.16 -3.39
C VAL A 85 -9.98 6.30 -2.73
N ARG A 86 -11.11 5.98 -2.09
CA ARG A 86 -11.96 6.98 -1.45
C ARG A 86 -12.40 6.54 -0.05
N ARG A 87 -12.48 7.50 0.86
CA ARG A 87 -13.24 7.37 2.10
C ARG A 87 -14.71 7.62 1.76
N ILE A 88 -15.55 6.69 2.14
CA ILE A 88 -17.00 6.70 1.90
C ILE A 88 -17.68 6.85 3.26
N ASN A 89 -18.45 7.91 3.43
CA ASN A 89 -19.01 8.28 4.73
C ASN A 89 -20.47 7.86 4.90
N ASN A 90 -21.17 7.55 3.80
CA ASN A 90 -22.60 7.21 3.81
C ASN A 90 -23.02 6.46 2.55
N GLU A 91 -24.27 6.01 2.51
CA GLU A 91 -24.83 5.25 1.39
C GLU A 91 -24.89 6.05 0.08
N VAL A 92 -25.08 7.38 0.14
CA VAL A 92 -25.14 8.24 -1.06
C VAL A 92 -23.76 8.24 -1.76
N GLU A 93 -22.69 8.45 -0.98
CA GLU A 93 -21.31 8.38 -1.51
C GLU A 93 -20.98 6.98 -2.02
N ALA A 94 -21.49 5.94 -1.36
CA ALA A 94 -21.30 4.56 -1.80
C ALA A 94 -21.97 4.28 -3.15
N ALA A 95 -23.22 4.74 -3.34
CA ALA A 95 -23.94 4.62 -4.60
C ALA A 95 -23.25 5.42 -5.71
N GLN A 96 -22.77 6.63 -5.40
CA GLN A 96 -22.01 7.44 -6.35
C GLN A 96 -20.72 6.72 -6.78
N TYR A 97 -19.95 6.20 -5.82
CA TYR A 97 -18.73 5.45 -6.14
C TYR A 97 -19.02 4.23 -7.04
N LEU A 98 -20.09 3.49 -6.74
CA LEU A 98 -20.53 2.34 -7.53
C LEU A 98 -20.88 2.72 -8.97
N SER A 99 -21.47 3.90 -9.19
CA SER A 99 -21.81 4.39 -10.55
C SER A 99 -20.58 4.79 -11.39
N GLU A 100 -19.49 5.18 -10.73
CA GLU A 100 -18.26 5.65 -11.38
C GLU A 100 -17.24 4.53 -11.63
N ILE A 101 -17.21 3.51 -10.75
CA ILE A 101 -16.21 2.45 -10.84
C ILE A 101 -16.50 1.49 -12.01
N LYS A 102 -15.48 1.14 -12.77
CA LYS A 102 -15.62 0.26 -13.95
C LYS A 102 -15.09 -1.15 -13.74
N ILE A 103 -14.53 -1.43 -12.58
CA ILE A 103 -13.96 -2.74 -12.22
C ILE A 103 -14.44 -3.14 -10.82
N ASP A 104 -14.25 -4.42 -10.47
CA ASP A 104 -14.51 -4.89 -9.11
C ASP A 104 -13.66 -4.11 -8.10
N PHE A 105 -14.18 -3.89 -6.90
CA PHE A 105 -13.52 -3.10 -5.87
C PHE A 105 -13.67 -3.75 -4.50
N ILE A 106 -12.86 -3.33 -3.57
CA ILE A 106 -12.97 -3.75 -2.18
C ILE A 106 -13.59 -2.64 -1.32
N ALA A 107 -14.49 -3.05 -0.43
CA ALA A 107 -14.94 -2.26 0.70
C ALA A 107 -14.20 -2.72 1.94
N GLN A 108 -13.46 -1.81 2.57
CA GLN A 108 -12.59 -2.09 3.69
C GLN A 108 -12.93 -1.21 4.89
N GLU A 109 -12.93 -1.80 6.07
CA GLU A 109 -13.06 -1.07 7.35
C GLU A 109 -12.02 0.07 7.42
N LEU A 110 -12.48 1.26 7.82
CA LEU A 110 -11.57 2.39 8.05
C LEU A 110 -10.74 2.16 9.31
N VAL A 111 -9.43 2.15 9.16
CA VAL A 111 -8.49 2.03 10.29
C VAL A 111 -8.10 3.43 10.75
N GLU A 112 -8.58 3.86 11.92
CA GLU A 112 -8.32 5.20 12.50
C GLU A 112 -7.14 5.22 13.48
N LEU A 113 -6.14 4.35 13.28
CA LEU A 113 -4.93 4.36 14.07
C LEU A 113 -3.97 5.46 13.57
N PRO A 114 -3.29 6.19 14.49
CA PRO A 114 -2.62 7.45 14.17
C PRO A 114 -1.33 7.30 13.34
N LEU A 115 -0.62 6.17 13.48
CA LEU A 115 0.67 5.98 12.82
C LEU A 115 0.51 5.06 11.61
N GLU A 116 1.06 5.48 10.47
CA GLU A 116 1.09 4.68 9.25
C GLU A 116 2.53 4.42 8.80
N PHE A 117 2.81 3.14 8.51
CA PHE A 117 4.13 2.68 8.09
C PHE A 117 4.05 1.79 6.85
N GLY A 118 5.13 1.83 6.06
CA GLY A 118 5.49 0.80 5.12
C GLY A 118 6.61 -0.04 5.72
N VAL A 119 6.37 -1.33 5.97
CA VAL A 119 7.36 -2.25 6.54
C VAL A 119 7.76 -3.27 5.49
N TYR A 120 9.02 -3.24 5.07
CA TYR A 120 9.55 -4.16 4.07
C TYR A 120 10.15 -5.39 4.73
N TYR A 121 9.61 -6.56 4.37
CA TYR A 121 10.02 -7.85 4.90
C TYR A 121 10.71 -8.69 3.83
N VAL A 122 11.71 -9.47 4.22
CA VAL A 122 12.38 -10.47 3.39
C VAL A 122 12.67 -11.74 4.19
N ARG A 123 12.36 -12.89 3.60
CA ARG A 123 12.80 -14.20 4.06
C ARG A 123 13.36 -14.99 2.89
N PHE A 124 14.58 -15.45 3.01
CA PHE A 124 15.15 -16.34 1.99
C PHE A 124 14.59 -17.76 2.21
N PRO A 125 14.14 -18.45 1.15
CA PRO A 125 13.52 -19.76 1.26
C PRO A 125 14.36 -20.82 2.00
N ASN A 126 15.70 -20.71 1.88
CA ASN A 126 16.63 -21.61 2.57
C ASN A 126 17.00 -21.15 3.99
N GLU A 127 16.43 -20.05 4.48
CA GLU A 127 16.64 -19.54 5.84
C GLU A 127 15.37 -19.71 6.67
N GLU A 128 15.55 -20.16 7.91
CA GLU A 128 14.44 -20.37 8.83
C GLU A 128 13.74 -19.05 9.21
N ARG A 129 14.51 -17.98 9.35
CA ARG A 129 14.02 -16.67 9.81
C ARG A 129 14.13 -15.62 8.72
N GLY A 130 13.07 -14.84 8.60
CA GLY A 130 13.08 -13.61 7.84
C GLY A 130 13.41 -12.40 8.71
N ARG A 131 13.46 -11.24 8.07
CA ARG A 131 13.76 -9.98 8.75
C ARG A 131 13.04 -8.80 8.11
N VAL A 132 12.83 -7.77 8.89
CA VAL A 132 12.45 -6.47 8.35
C VAL A 132 13.71 -5.81 7.75
N ASN A 133 13.60 -5.40 6.49
CA ASN A 133 14.71 -4.84 5.72
C ASN A 133 14.68 -3.32 5.66
N SER A 134 13.49 -2.71 5.73
CA SER A 134 13.32 -1.26 5.83
C SER A 134 11.97 -0.88 6.41
N ILE A 135 11.91 0.32 7.01
CA ILE A 135 10.68 0.94 7.51
C ILE A 135 10.59 2.35 6.94
N THR A 136 9.42 2.67 6.41
CA THR A 136 9.03 4.01 5.97
C THR A 136 7.91 4.49 6.87
N ALA A 137 8.10 5.61 7.57
CA ALA A 137 7.00 6.30 8.23
C ALA A 137 6.30 7.21 7.21
N LYS A 138 4.97 7.28 7.26
CA LYS A 138 4.16 8.10 6.37
C LYS A 138 3.61 9.30 7.14
N GLU A 139 4.04 10.50 6.76
CA GLU A 139 3.53 11.77 7.28
C GLU A 139 2.50 12.32 6.31
N PHE A 140 1.25 12.38 6.75
CA PHE A 140 0.15 12.86 5.90
C PHE A 140 0.33 14.32 5.50
N LEU A 141 -0.27 14.68 4.37
CA LEU A 141 -0.31 16.07 3.94
C LEU A 141 -1.23 16.86 4.86
N SER A 142 -0.67 17.78 5.63
CA SER A 142 -1.41 18.64 6.54
C SER A 142 -0.92 20.09 6.44
N VAL A 143 -1.73 21.02 6.93
CA VAL A 143 -1.37 22.42 7.17
C VAL A 143 -1.69 22.78 8.61
N LYS A 144 -0.96 23.74 9.16
CA LYS A 144 -1.14 24.22 10.53
C LYS A 144 -1.63 25.67 10.52
N GLY A 145 -2.75 25.92 11.19
CA GLY A 145 -3.33 27.23 11.34
C GLY A 145 -2.39 28.18 12.09
N ASP A 146 -2.37 29.43 11.65
CA ASP A 146 -1.64 30.54 12.28
C ASP A 146 -2.58 31.60 12.89
N GLY A 147 -3.91 31.37 12.77
CA GLY A 147 -4.93 32.30 13.26
C GLY A 147 -5.12 33.53 12.38
N LYS A 148 -4.51 33.61 11.21
CA LYS A 148 -4.52 34.77 10.30
C LYS A 148 -4.84 34.39 8.86
N LYS A 149 -4.15 33.36 8.35
CA LYS A 149 -4.29 32.90 6.95
C LYS A 149 -5.52 32.00 6.80
N THR A 150 -6.16 32.14 5.64
CA THR A 150 -7.21 31.21 5.21
C THR A 150 -6.62 29.84 4.91
N LEU A 151 -7.47 28.80 4.91
CA LEU A 151 -7.08 27.45 4.50
C LEU A 151 -6.45 27.46 3.11
N GLN A 152 -7.02 28.24 2.17
CA GLN A 152 -6.46 28.42 0.83
C GLN A 152 -5.04 28.98 0.87
N GLU A 153 -4.80 30.02 1.62
CA GLU A 153 -3.47 30.64 1.73
C GLU A 153 -2.45 29.68 2.37
N LEU A 154 -2.87 28.89 3.36
CA LEU A 154 -2.03 27.85 3.96
C LEU A 154 -1.70 26.72 2.99
N ILE A 155 -2.67 26.30 2.15
CA ILE A 155 -2.46 25.30 1.08
C ILE A 155 -1.49 25.83 0.03
N LEU A 156 -1.69 27.06 -0.45
CA LEU A 156 -0.81 27.69 -1.45
C LEU A 156 0.63 27.94 -0.95
N ALA A 157 0.80 28.11 0.37
CA ALA A 157 2.12 28.28 0.99
C ALA A 157 2.86 26.95 1.24
N ASN A 158 2.22 25.79 0.99
CA ASN A 158 2.83 24.48 1.16
C ASN A 158 3.08 23.85 -0.20
N ASP A 159 4.34 23.70 -0.61
CA ASP A 159 4.75 23.21 -1.94
C ASP A 159 4.07 21.90 -2.37
N ARG A 160 3.83 20.98 -1.42
CA ARG A 160 3.18 19.69 -1.70
C ARG A 160 1.67 19.80 -1.80
N ALA A 161 1.06 20.67 -0.99
CA ALA A 161 -0.36 20.94 -1.04
C ALA A 161 -0.72 21.73 -2.31
N LEU A 162 0.17 22.62 -2.75
CA LEU A 162 0.04 23.37 -3.99
C LEU A 162 -0.13 22.44 -5.20
N LEU A 163 0.60 21.32 -5.25
CA LEU A 163 0.49 20.31 -6.32
C LEU A 163 -0.89 19.59 -6.35
N GLN A 164 -1.65 19.70 -5.27
CA GLN A 164 -2.98 19.10 -5.12
C GLN A 164 -4.09 20.17 -5.06
N PHE A 165 -3.76 21.42 -5.42
CA PHE A 165 -4.63 22.57 -5.15
C PHE A 165 -6.04 22.40 -5.73
N GLU A 166 -6.17 21.97 -6.98
CA GLU A 166 -7.48 21.81 -7.66
C GLU A 166 -8.35 20.79 -6.93
N THR A 167 -7.79 19.62 -6.60
CA THR A 167 -8.50 18.55 -5.86
C THR A 167 -8.87 19.00 -4.45
N LEU A 168 -7.99 19.76 -3.78
CA LEU A 168 -8.24 20.28 -2.44
C LEU A 168 -9.29 21.40 -2.48
N ALA A 169 -9.28 22.27 -3.50
CA ALA A 169 -10.27 23.31 -3.67
C ALA A 169 -11.68 22.74 -3.87
N GLU A 170 -11.80 21.69 -4.68
CA GLU A 170 -13.05 20.95 -4.85
C GLU A 170 -13.51 20.30 -3.53
N LYS A 171 -12.59 19.63 -2.84
CA LYS A 171 -12.89 18.94 -1.55
C LYS A 171 -13.37 19.89 -0.46
N TYR A 172 -12.71 21.06 -0.32
CA TYR A 172 -12.98 21.97 0.79
C TYR A 172 -14.05 23.04 0.45
N GLY A 173 -14.26 23.34 -0.83
CA GLY A 173 -15.28 24.29 -1.28
C GLY A 173 -15.22 25.62 -0.52
N SER A 174 -16.34 26.02 0.10
CA SER A 174 -16.42 27.27 0.89
C SER A 174 -15.49 27.31 2.10
N ARG A 175 -15.10 26.17 2.64
CA ARG A 175 -14.12 26.08 3.75
C ARG A 175 -12.72 26.59 3.38
N MET A 176 -12.42 26.77 2.10
CA MET A 176 -11.16 27.40 1.63
C MET A 176 -10.93 28.79 2.23
N GLN A 177 -12.02 29.51 2.58
CA GLN A 177 -11.96 30.84 3.19
C GLN A 177 -11.93 30.80 4.73
N GLU A 178 -11.98 29.61 5.33
CA GLU A 178 -11.90 29.44 6.79
C GLU A 178 -10.51 29.80 7.30
N ILE A 179 -10.44 30.65 8.34
CA ILE A 179 -9.18 30.94 9.06
C ILE A 179 -9.03 29.89 10.16
N LEU A 180 -8.02 29.04 10.01
CA LEU A 180 -7.74 28.02 11.01
C LEU A 180 -7.12 28.63 12.27
N PRO A 181 -7.62 28.27 13.47
CA PRO A 181 -7.03 28.70 14.74
C PRO A 181 -5.53 28.38 14.84
N THR A 182 -4.79 29.24 15.52
CA THR A 182 -3.36 29.04 15.74
C THR A 182 -3.07 27.66 16.36
N GLY A 183 -2.21 26.90 15.72
CA GLY A 183 -1.79 25.58 16.16
C GLY A 183 -2.73 24.44 15.76
N LYS A 184 -3.93 24.71 15.25
CA LYS A 184 -4.82 23.68 14.74
C LYS A 184 -4.21 23.04 13.50
N GLU A 185 -4.05 21.73 13.51
CA GLU A 185 -3.64 20.96 12.34
C GLU A 185 -4.88 20.49 11.56
N GLU A 186 -4.86 20.73 10.25
CA GLU A 186 -5.85 20.21 9.31
C GLU A 186 -5.16 19.21 8.39
N VAL A 187 -5.57 17.94 8.46
CA VAL A 187 -5.07 16.88 7.57
C VAL A 187 -5.79 16.99 6.22
N LEU A 188 -5.06 17.45 5.21
CA LEU A 188 -5.61 17.66 3.87
C LEU A 188 -5.88 16.34 3.15
N VAL A 189 -4.98 15.36 3.31
CA VAL A 189 -5.10 14.03 2.70
C VAL A 189 -4.73 12.99 3.75
N SER A 190 -5.67 12.08 4.04
CA SER A 190 -5.52 11.00 5.03
C SER A 190 -5.13 9.64 4.41
N ILE A 191 -4.82 9.62 3.11
CA ILE A 191 -4.37 8.44 2.38
C ILE A 191 -2.85 8.51 2.24
N GLY A 192 -2.14 7.51 2.77
CA GLY A 192 -0.69 7.44 2.79
C GLY A 192 -0.05 7.15 1.43
N ASN A 193 -0.33 8.02 0.43
CA ASN A 193 0.21 7.90 -0.92
C ASN A 193 1.10 9.11 -1.26
N HIS A 194 2.31 8.84 -1.75
CA HIS A 194 3.27 9.87 -2.16
C HIS A 194 2.72 10.79 -3.25
N CYS A 195 2.00 10.23 -4.24
CA CYS A 195 1.40 11.02 -5.32
C CYS A 195 0.31 12.00 -4.82
N LEU A 196 -0.22 11.79 -3.61
CA LEU A 196 -1.20 12.66 -2.96
C LEU A 196 -0.57 13.59 -1.91
N GLY A 197 0.77 13.72 -1.91
CA GLY A 197 1.51 14.64 -1.06
C GLY A 197 1.96 14.09 0.29
N THR A 198 1.75 12.79 0.59
CA THR A 198 2.32 12.15 1.79
C THR A 198 3.84 12.15 1.74
N LYS A 199 4.52 12.53 2.82
CA LYS A 199 5.97 12.37 2.95
C LYS A 199 6.29 10.94 3.35
N PHE A 200 7.31 10.39 2.72
CA PHE A 200 7.89 9.11 3.08
C PHE A 200 9.20 9.36 3.84
N LEU A 201 9.20 9.04 5.12
CA LEU A 201 10.32 9.30 6.01
C LEU A 201 11.06 7.98 6.30
N ASN A 202 12.39 8.02 6.25
CA ASN A 202 13.20 6.88 6.64
C ASN A 202 13.07 6.64 8.15
N ALA A 203 12.49 5.51 8.50
CA ALA A 203 12.29 5.06 9.88
C ALA A 203 13.07 3.77 10.21
N ASN A 204 14.17 3.50 9.50
CA ASN A 204 14.98 2.30 9.70
C ASN A 204 15.59 2.20 11.10
N HIS A 205 15.69 3.30 11.83
CA HIS A 205 16.11 3.31 13.23
C HIS A 205 15.15 2.57 14.18
N LEU A 206 13.91 2.29 13.72
CA LEU A 206 12.91 1.50 14.46
C LEU A 206 13.09 -0.02 14.28
N ILE A 207 14.01 -0.46 13.41
CA ILE A 207 14.24 -1.89 13.18
C ILE A 207 14.98 -2.47 14.37
N THR A 208 14.28 -3.33 15.12
CA THR A 208 14.84 -4.11 16.24
C THR A 208 14.72 -5.61 15.94
N PRO A 209 15.45 -6.46 16.66
CA PRO A 209 15.23 -7.92 16.59
C PRO A 209 13.79 -8.30 16.92
N THR A 210 13.20 -7.70 17.96
CA THR A 210 11.80 -7.94 18.37
C THR A 210 10.81 -7.61 17.26
N LEU A 211 10.99 -6.48 16.58
CA LEU A 211 10.16 -6.08 15.43
C LEU A 211 10.32 -7.09 14.29
N SER A 212 11.53 -7.48 13.94
CA SER A 212 11.79 -8.47 12.90
C SER A 212 11.16 -9.82 13.22
N ASP A 213 11.26 -10.30 14.46
CA ASP A 213 10.63 -11.54 14.91
C ASP A 213 9.09 -11.46 14.86
N SER A 214 8.51 -10.32 15.19
CA SER A 214 7.06 -10.10 15.12
C SER A 214 6.55 -10.19 13.69
N PHE A 215 7.21 -9.52 12.76
CA PHE A 215 6.86 -9.60 11.34
C PHE A 215 7.19 -10.95 10.71
N ASP A 216 8.21 -11.65 11.18
CA ASP A 216 8.51 -13.03 10.74
C ASP A 216 7.38 -13.98 11.14
N ARG A 217 6.85 -13.87 12.38
CA ARG A 217 5.70 -14.66 12.83
C ARG A 217 4.43 -14.40 11.98
N ILE A 218 4.17 -13.14 11.65
CA ILE A 218 3.04 -12.77 10.78
C ILE A 218 3.26 -13.34 9.37
N SER A 219 4.44 -13.10 8.78
CA SER A 219 4.77 -13.47 7.41
C SER A 219 4.77 -14.98 7.17
N LYS A 220 5.19 -15.80 8.15
CA LYS A 220 5.17 -17.26 8.06
C LYS A 220 3.75 -17.85 7.98
N ARG A 221 2.75 -17.12 8.46
CA ARG A 221 1.34 -17.52 8.36
C ARG A 221 0.72 -17.12 7.00
N ILE A 222 1.39 -16.29 6.21
CA ILE A 222 0.97 -15.90 4.86
C ILE A 222 1.57 -16.91 3.89
N LYS A 223 0.74 -17.81 3.38
CA LYS A 223 1.19 -18.90 2.52
C LYS A 223 1.86 -18.36 1.25
N GLY A 224 3.11 -18.78 1.02
CA GLY A 224 3.86 -18.42 -0.19
C GLY A 224 4.29 -16.95 -0.25
N PHE A 225 4.41 -16.26 0.88
CA PHE A 225 4.94 -14.89 0.97
C PHE A 225 6.35 -14.89 1.56
N TYR A 226 7.28 -14.27 0.85
CA TYR A 226 8.70 -14.21 1.23
C TYR A 226 9.31 -12.82 1.09
N PHE A 227 8.71 -11.94 0.27
CA PHE A 227 9.33 -10.68 -0.11
C PHE A 227 8.27 -9.63 -0.45
N GLY A 228 8.23 -8.53 0.30
CA GLY A 228 7.26 -7.48 0.02
C GLY A 228 7.11 -6.46 1.13
N ARG A 229 6.19 -5.52 0.91
CA ARG A 229 5.92 -4.40 1.81
C ARG A 229 4.51 -4.48 2.38
N TYR A 230 4.44 -4.46 3.69
CA TYR A 230 3.22 -4.20 4.44
C TYR A 230 2.97 -2.69 4.49
N ASP A 231 1.83 -2.23 4.02
CA ASP A 231 1.31 -0.91 4.33
C ASP A 231 0.31 -1.10 5.48
N LEU A 232 0.59 -0.49 6.64
CA LEU A 232 -0.10 -0.78 7.89
C LEU A 232 -0.27 0.44 8.78
N ARG A 233 -1.22 0.33 9.72
CA ARG A 233 -1.40 1.32 10.79
C ARG A 233 -1.27 0.68 12.18
N CYS A 234 -0.81 1.48 13.14
CA CYS A 234 -0.71 1.09 14.54
C CYS A 234 -0.98 2.28 15.48
N ALA A 235 -1.23 1.99 16.75
CA ALA A 235 -1.48 3.04 17.74
C ALA A 235 -0.18 3.71 18.23
N THR A 236 0.85 2.90 18.45
CA THR A 236 2.14 3.36 19.00
C THR A 236 3.32 2.64 18.33
N ILE A 237 4.52 3.17 18.52
CA ILE A 237 5.77 2.49 18.09
C ILE A 237 5.95 1.15 18.82
N ALA A 238 5.54 1.06 20.08
CA ALA A 238 5.58 -0.19 20.83
C ALA A 238 4.63 -1.24 20.25
N ASP A 239 3.47 -0.83 19.72
CA ASP A 239 2.55 -1.72 19.00
C ASP A 239 3.15 -2.18 17.67
N LEU A 240 3.80 -1.29 16.93
CA LEU A 240 4.53 -1.65 15.71
C LEU A 240 5.57 -2.75 16.01
N GLU A 241 6.37 -2.56 17.07
CA GLU A 241 7.42 -3.51 17.46
C GLU A 241 6.85 -4.89 17.83
N LYS A 242 5.71 -4.93 18.50
CA LYS A 242 5.03 -6.17 18.91
C LYS A 242 4.22 -6.85 17.80
N GLY A 243 4.02 -6.17 16.67
CA GLY A 243 3.15 -6.63 15.58
C GLY A 243 1.66 -6.43 15.85
N ASN A 244 1.28 -5.59 16.81
CA ASN A 244 -0.10 -5.16 17.08
C ASN A 244 -0.50 -4.10 16.04
N VAL A 245 -0.76 -4.53 14.83
CA VAL A 245 -0.96 -3.65 13.67
C VAL A 245 -2.22 -4.00 12.90
N LYS A 246 -2.66 -3.09 12.02
CA LYS A 246 -3.67 -3.36 10.99
C LYS A 246 -3.04 -3.17 9.62
N ILE A 247 -2.83 -4.27 8.91
CA ILE A 247 -2.26 -4.32 7.55
C ILE A 247 -3.38 -3.94 6.57
N VAL A 248 -3.31 -2.74 6.05
CA VAL A 248 -4.31 -2.22 5.10
C VAL A 248 -4.03 -2.63 3.67
N GLU A 249 -2.77 -2.97 3.35
CA GLU A 249 -2.35 -3.48 2.06
C GLU A 249 -1.08 -4.32 2.20
N LEU A 250 -0.98 -5.40 1.43
CA LEU A 250 0.22 -6.21 1.29
C LEU A 250 0.65 -6.17 -0.17
N ASN A 251 1.85 -5.65 -0.41
CA ASN A 251 2.44 -5.51 -1.74
C ASN A 251 3.57 -6.53 -1.91
N GLY A 252 3.58 -7.26 -3.03
CA GLY A 252 4.62 -8.24 -3.33
C GLY A 252 5.90 -7.62 -3.90
N CYS A 253 6.52 -8.30 -4.84
CA CYS A 253 7.84 -7.94 -5.37
C CYS A 253 7.87 -6.68 -6.25
N GLY A 254 6.71 -6.17 -6.67
CA GLY A 254 6.59 -4.89 -7.38
C GLY A 254 6.76 -3.66 -6.48
N ALA A 255 6.67 -3.84 -5.15
CA ALA A 255 6.87 -2.73 -4.22
C ALA A 255 8.35 -2.38 -4.06
N GLU A 256 8.64 -1.08 -3.94
CA GLU A 256 9.96 -0.57 -3.64
C GLU A 256 10.12 -0.23 -2.15
N PRO A 257 11.36 -0.20 -1.64
CA PRO A 257 11.66 0.22 -0.27
C PRO A 257 11.51 1.74 -0.14
N SER A 258 10.30 2.21 0.16
CA SER A 258 9.91 3.62 0.03
C SER A 258 10.67 4.60 0.92
N HIS A 259 11.48 4.13 1.88
CA HIS A 259 12.35 5.00 2.71
C HIS A 259 13.41 5.75 1.88
N ILE A 260 13.71 5.29 0.66
CA ILE A 260 14.63 5.98 -0.26
C ILE A 260 14.09 7.33 -0.74
N TYR A 261 12.78 7.56 -0.63
CA TYR A 261 12.11 8.82 -0.99
C TYR A 261 12.08 9.84 0.16
N HIS A 262 12.84 9.59 1.23
CA HIS A 262 13.02 10.59 2.29
C HIS A 262 13.58 11.90 1.72
N PRO A 263 13.02 13.07 2.06
CA PRO A 263 13.41 14.34 1.44
C PRO A 263 14.92 14.61 1.45
N ASP A 264 15.62 14.23 2.54
CA ASP A 264 17.06 14.45 2.70
C ASP A 264 17.88 13.16 2.34
N ALA A 265 17.31 12.24 1.59
CA ALA A 265 18.02 11.02 1.23
C ALA A 265 19.15 11.28 0.23
N SER A 266 20.32 10.73 0.51
CA SER A 266 21.41 10.72 -0.47
C SER A 266 21.07 9.85 -1.66
N LEU A 267 21.23 10.39 -2.88
CA LEU A 267 21.01 9.64 -4.12
C LEU A 267 21.86 8.35 -4.17
N LEU A 268 23.13 8.43 -3.77
CA LEU A 268 24.03 7.27 -3.76
C LEU A 268 23.54 6.18 -2.80
N LYS A 269 23.02 6.58 -1.62
CA LYS A 269 22.44 5.64 -0.65
C LYS A 269 21.18 5.01 -1.25
N GLY A 270 20.28 5.80 -1.84
CA GLY A 270 19.07 5.29 -2.49
C GLY A 270 19.38 4.29 -3.59
N VAL A 271 20.36 4.57 -4.44
CA VAL A 271 20.83 3.62 -5.50
C VAL A 271 21.36 2.33 -4.87
N LYS A 272 22.17 2.41 -3.81
CA LYS A 272 22.69 1.23 -3.12
C LYS A 272 21.54 0.40 -2.51
N ASP A 273 20.57 1.04 -1.89
CA ASP A 273 19.41 0.38 -1.30
C ASP A 273 18.57 -0.33 -2.36
N LEU A 274 18.37 0.30 -3.54
CA LEU A 274 17.71 -0.33 -4.69
C LEU A 274 18.50 -1.53 -5.23
N ILE A 275 19.83 -1.42 -5.34
CA ILE A 275 20.67 -2.55 -5.76
C ILE A 275 20.49 -3.73 -4.79
N THR A 276 20.56 -3.47 -3.49
CA THR A 276 20.36 -4.50 -2.45
C THR A 276 18.97 -5.11 -2.52
N HIS A 277 17.94 -4.27 -2.74
CA HIS A 277 16.57 -4.72 -2.93
C HIS A 277 16.43 -5.71 -4.11
N TRP A 278 16.96 -5.37 -5.28
CA TRP A 278 16.94 -6.24 -6.45
C TRP A 278 17.77 -7.52 -6.27
N GLN A 279 18.88 -7.46 -5.52
CA GLN A 279 19.65 -8.65 -5.16
C GLN A 279 18.84 -9.59 -4.25
N ASN A 280 18.14 -9.04 -3.25
CA ASN A 280 17.29 -9.82 -2.37
C ASN A 280 16.12 -10.46 -3.13
N LEU A 281 15.42 -9.68 -3.97
CA LEU A 281 14.37 -10.19 -4.85
C LEU A 281 14.85 -11.36 -5.71
N TYR A 282 15.98 -11.17 -6.37
CA TYR A 282 16.59 -12.19 -7.20
C TYR A 282 16.91 -13.47 -6.41
N ARG A 283 17.55 -13.31 -5.23
CA ARG A 283 17.91 -14.44 -4.38
C ARG A 283 16.67 -15.21 -3.91
N VAL A 284 15.66 -14.51 -3.40
CA VAL A 284 14.39 -15.13 -2.96
C VAL A 284 13.74 -15.90 -4.09
N SER A 285 13.64 -15.28 -5.26
CA SER A 285 12.98 -15.92 -6.40
C SER A 285 13.74 -17.15 -6.90
N ARG A 286 15.06 -17.04 -7.00
CA ARG A 286 15.92 -18.15 -7.42
C ARG A 286 15.87 -19.33 -6.44
N GLU A 287 15.95 -19.07 -5.13
CA GLU A 287 15.87 -20.12 -4.12
C GLU A 287 14.52 -20.84 -4.17
N ASN A 288 13.40 -20.10 -4.29
CA ASN A 288 12.08 -20.71 -4.51
C ASN A 288 12.01 -21.54 -5.78
N HIS A 289 12.62 -21.06 -6.87
CA HIS A 289 12.69 -21.81 -8.12
C HIS A 289 13.46 -23.12 -7.95
N GLN A 290 14.57 -23.10 -7.24
CA GLN A 290 15.36 -24.31 -6.92
C GLN A 290 14.58 -25.30 -6.04
N LEU A 291 13.61 -24.81 -5.25
CA LEU A 291 12.68 -25.62 -4.47
C LEU A 291 11.43 -26.08 -5.27
N GLY A 292 11.42 -25.86 -6.58
CA GLY A 292 10.37 -26.37 -7.49
C GLY A 292 9.28 -25.37 -7.87
N VAL A 293 9.37 -24.10 -7.47
CA VAL A 293 8.43 -23.06 -7.91
C VAL A 293 8.76 -22.66 -9.36
N ALA A 294 7.84 -22.84 -10.29
CA ALA A 294 8.04 -22.45 -11.68
C ALA A 294 8.03 -20.92 -11.84
N TYR A 295 8.90 -20.42 -12.71
CA TYR A 295 8.75 -19.06 -13.23
C TYR A 295 7.56 -19.00 -14.18
N LEU A 296 6.87 -17.85 -14.23
CA LEU A 296 5.89 -17.60 -15.29
C LEU A 296 6.55 -17.73 -16.67
N SER A 297 5.89 -18.45 -17.56
CA SER A 297 6.29 -18.47 -18.96
C SER A 297 6.12 -17.08 -19.61
N PHE A 298 6.78 -16.87 -20.74
CA PHE A 298 6.65 -15.60 -21.46
C PHE A 298 5.21 -15.33 -21.91
N GLN A 299 4.47 -16.37 -22.30
CA GLN A 299 3.08 -16.25 -22.73
C GLN A 299 2.16 -15.85 -21.56
N GLU A 300 2.29 -16.49 -20.40
CA GLU A 300 1.51 -16.18 -19.20
C GLU A 300 1.79 -14.75 -18.72
N GLY A 301 3.08 -14.40 -18.55
CA GLY A 301 3.45 -13.06 -18.09
C GLY A 301 3.00 -11.96 -19.05
N ARG A 302 3.11 -12.18 -20.38
CA ARG A 302 2.58 -11.26 -21.40
C ARG A 302 1.06 -11.14 -21.32
N SER A 303 0.34 -12.24 -21.07
CA SER A 303 -1.11 -12.22 -20.90
C SER A 303 -1.54 -11.40 -19.69
N ILE A 304 -0.88 -11.62 -18.54
CA ILE A 304 -1.12 -10.84 -17.30
C ILE A 304 -0.86 -9.35 -17.56
N TYR A 305 0.28 -9.03 -18.17
CA TYR A 305 0.64 -7.63 -18.49
C TYR A 305 -0.39 -6.95 -19.40
N LYS A 306 -0.87 -7.63 -20.45
CA LYS A 306 -1.89 -7.09 -21.35
C LYS A 306 -3.21 -6.82 -20.63
N LYS A 307 -3.66 -7.77 -19.78
CA LYS A 307 -4.87 -7.60 -18.97
C LYS A 307 -4.74 -6.41 -18.01
N PHE A 308 -3.59 -6.31 -17.34
CA PHE A 308 -3.32 -5.22 -16.41
C PHE A 308 -3.26 -3.85 -17.12
N LYS A 309 -2.65 -3.78 -18.31
CA LYS A 309 -2.59 -2.53 -19.09
C LYS A 309 -3.98 -2.09 -19.56
N ALA A 310 -4.81 -3.02 -20.01
CA ALA A 310 -6.18 -2.71 -20.48
C ALA A 310 -7.12 -2.18 -19.37
N LEU A 311 -6.73 -2.24 -18.09
CA LEU A 311 -7.48 -1.63 -16.99
C LEU A 311 -7.20 -0.12 -16.85
N LYS A 312 -6.14 0.39 -17.50
CA LYS A 312 -5.71 1.80 -17.43
C LYS A 312 -6.19 2.62 -18.63
N ASP A 313 -6.60 1.92 -19.69
CA ASP A 313 -7.19 2.49 -20.92
C ASP A 313 -8.75 2.48 -20.79
#